data_9e0ec5508d8fd2f6e066f50c1240d5dd
#
_entry.id   9e0ec5508d8fd2f6e066f50c1240d5dd
#
_cell.length_a   1.000
_cell.length_b   1.000
_cell.length_c   1.000
_cell.angle_alpha   90.00
_cell.angle_beta   90.00
_cell.angle_gamma   90.00
#
_symmetry.space_group_name_H-M   'P 1'
#
loop_
_entity.id
_entity.type
_entity.pdbx_description
1 polymer ?
#
loop_
_entity_poly.entity_id
_entity_poly.type
_entity_poly.pdbx_seq_one_letter_code
_entity_poly.pdbx_strand_id
1 'polypeptide(L)'
;QEYCLRWNNHHSTLVSVMDALLQKGSLVDVTLAAEGKSIQVHRLVLCACSNYFQELLSLHWDKQAVVFLKDVKFDHLQALVDYMYRGEVNVSQDQLAAFLNTAEALKIKGLAD
;
A
#
# COMPACT_ATOMS: atom_id res chain seq x y z
N GLN A 1 1.93 40.81 10.55
CA GLN A 1 0.87 40.01 11.15
C GLN A 1 0.55 38.78 10.27
N GLU A 2 0.43 37.60 10.88
CA GLU A 2 0.19 36.37 10.18
C GLU A 2 -1.18 35.81 10.50
N TYR A 3 -1.73 35.06 9.57
CA TYR A 3 -2.99 34.35 9.75
C TYR A 3 -2.78 32.88 9.52
N CYS A 4 -3.37 32.03 10.36
CA CYS A 4 -3.35 30.58 10.17
C CYS A 4 -4.56 30.16 9.34
N LEU A 5 -4.32 29.74 8.10
CA LEU A 5 -5.35 29.22 7.23
C LEU A 5 -5.40 27.71 7.39
N ARG A 6 -6.59 27.16 7.62
CA ARG A 6 -6.75 25.75 7.90
C ARG A 6 -7.77 25.12 6.98
N TRP A 7 -7.37 24.02 6.34
CA TRP A 7 -8.26 23.20 5.51
C TRP A 7 -8.76 22.05 6.36
N ASN A 8 -10.02 22.10 6.82
CA ASN A 8 -10.57 21.13 7.77
C ASN A 8 -10.60 19.68 7.24
N ASN A 9 -10.86 19.51 5.96
CA ASN A 9 -10.96 18.18 5.36
C ASN A 9 -9.69 17.75 4.65
N HIS A 10 -8.55 18.31 5.04
CA HIS A 10 -7.28 18.09 4.33
C HIS A 10 -6.90 16.61 4.27
N HIS A 11 -6.79 15.96 5.42
CA HIS A 11 -6.35 14.57 5.47
C HIS A 11 -7.36 13.63 4.82
N SER A 12 -8.64 13.81 5.11
CA SER A 12 -9.67 12.94 4.53
C SER A 12 -9.77 13.11 3.02
N THR A 13 -9.56 14.31 2.51
CA THR A 13 -9.54 14.55 1.08
C THR A 13 -8.36 13.84 0.41
N LEU A 14 -7.15 13.97 0.98
CA LEU A 14 -5.98 13.30 0.42
C LEU A 14 -6.17 11.78 0.37
N VAL A 15 -6.67 11.20 1.46
CA VAL A 15 -6.88 9.75 1.53
C VAL A 15 -7.91 9.29 0.50
N SER A 16 -9.03 9.99 0.39
CA SER A 16 -10.07 9.60 -0.57
C SER A 16 -9.62 9.77 -2.02
N VAL A 17 -8.82 10.79 -2.31
CA VAL A 17 -8.27 10.99 -3.66
C VAL A 17 -7.27 9.91 -4.01
N MET A 18 -6.41 9.51 -3.06
CA MET A 18 -5.45 8.42 -3.29
C MET A 18 -6.17 7.11 -3.62
N ASP A 19 -7.24 6.79 -2.90
CA ASP A 19 -8.04 5.60 -3.19
C ASP A 19 -8.71 5.70 -4.58
N ALA A 20 -9.25 6.86 -4.93
CA ALA A 20 -9.86 7.08 -6.25
C ALA A 20 -8.83 6.90 -7.37
N LEU A 21 -7.61 7.40 -7.18
CA LEU A 21 -6.54 7.24 -8.15
C LEU A 21 -6.14 5.77 -8.31
N LEU A 22 -6.13 5.02 -7.21
CA LEU A 22 -5.87 3.59 -7.25
C LEU A 22 -6.92 2.87 -8.08
N GLN A 23 -8.20 3.14 -7.83
CA GLN A 23 -9.30 2.48 -8.53
C GLN A 23 -9.28 2.78 -10.04
N LYS A 24 -8.84 3.97 -10.42
CA LYS A 24 -8.73 4.36 -11.83
C LYS A 24 -7.44 3.91 -12.48
N GLY A 25 -6.47 3.46 -11.71
CA GLY A 25 -5.14 3.17 -12.23
C GLY A 25 -4.37 4.40 -12.67
N SER A 26 -4.70 5.56 -12.09
CA SER A 26 -4.07 6.83 -12.46
C SER A 26 -2.86 7.12 -11.59
N LEU A 27 -1.77 7.59 -12.19
CA LEU A 27 -0.52 7.95 -11.53
C LEU A 27 0.17 6.78 -10.83
N VAL A 28 -0.24 5.54 -11.10
CA VAL A 28 0.41 4.36 -10.56
C VAL A 28 1.79 4.20 -11.19
N ASP A 29 2.77 3.81 -10.40
CA ASP A 29 4.16 3.73 -10.83
C ASP A 29 4.91 2.50 -10.31
N VAL A 30 4.19 1.56 -9.68
CA VAL A 30 4.75 0.28 -9.26
C VAL A 30 3.75 -0.82 -9.56
N THR A 31 4.25 -1.94 -10.05
CA THR A 31 3.47 -3.15 -10.24
C THR A 31 3.89 -4.19 -9.21
N LEU A 32 2.95 -4.71 -8.42
CA LEU A 32 3.18 -5.81 -7.50
C LEU A 32 2.58 -7.06 -8.11
N ALA A 33 3.35 -8.14 -8.11
CA ALA A 33 2.92 -9.41 -8.72
C ALA A 33 3.03 -10.55 -7.72
N ALA A 34 2.00 -11.39 -7.67
CA ALA A 34 1.95 -12.58 -6.84
C ALA A 34 1.03 -13.62 -7.50
N GLU A 35 1.42 -14.88 -7.45
CA GLU A 35 0.62 -15.98 -8.00
C GLU A 35 0.19 -15.78 -9.46
N GLY A 36 1.04 -15.16 -10.27
CA GLY A 36 0.75 -14.93 -11.68
C GLY A 36 -0.23 -13.79 -11.95
N LYS A 37 -0.63 -13.06 -10.93
CA LYS A 37 -1.50 -11.90 -11.04
C LYS A 37 -0.73 -10.66 -10.62
N SER A 38 -1.22 -9.48 -11.03
CA SER A 38 -0.55 -8.24 -10.68
C SER A 38 -1.55 -7.14 -10.34
N ILE A 39 -1.06 -6.16 -9.59
CA ILE A 39 -1.82 -4.96 -9.25
C ILE A 39 -0.88 -3.76 -9.36
N GLN A 40 -1.38 -2.68 -9.93
CA GLN A 40 -0.62 -1.43 -10.04
C GLN A 40 -1.00 -0.48 -8.92
N VAL A 41 0.00 0.06 -8.25
CA VAL A 41 -0.17 0.90 -7.07
C VAL A 41 0.75 2.10 -7.14
N HIS A 42 0.68 2.96 -6.13
CA HIS A 42 1.51 4.15 -6.03
C HIS A 42 2.71 3.87 -5.12
N ARG A 43 3.90 4.12 -5.63
CA ARG A 43 5.14 4.02 -4.85
C ARG A 43 5.05 4.80 -3.54
N LEU A 44 4.47 5.99 -3.60
CA LEU A 44 4.34 6.86 -2.44
C LEU A 44 3.60 6.17 -1.29
N VAL A 45 2.49 5.49 -1.59
CA VAL A 45 1.70 4.80 -0.57
C VAL A 45 2.46 3.61 0.00
N LEU A 46 3.11 2.82 -0.86
CA LEU A 46 3.93 1.70 -0.40
C LEU A 46 5.04 2.15 0.56
N CYS A 47 5.75 3.19 0.19
CA CYS A 47 6.85 3.71 1.00
C CYS A 47 6.35 4.33 2.31
N ALA A 48 5.19 4.97 2.29
CA ALA A 48 4.61 5.55 3.50
C ALA A 48 4.14 4.48 4.49
N CYS A 49 3.70 3.33 3.99
CA CYS A 49 3.05 2.30 4.80
C CYS A 49 3.93 1.08 5.09
N SER A 50 5.09 0.95 4.45
CA SER A 50 5.94 -0.24 4.60
C SER A 50 7.41 0.13 4.60
N ASN A 51 8.10 -0.21 5.68
CA ASN A 51 9.55 -0.01 5.73
C ASN A 51 10.28 -0.90 4.73
N TYR A 52 9.76 -2.08 4.45
CA TYR A 52 10.33 -2.96 3.43
C TYR A 52 10.31 -2.30 2.05
N PHE A 53 9.16 -1.78 1.65
CA PHE A 53 9.04 -1.11 0.35
C PHE A 53 9.79 0.22 0.31
N GLN A 54 9.85 0.93 1.43
CA GLN A 54 10.62 2.17 1.51
C GLN A 54 12.09 1.91 1.22
N GLU A 55 12.68 0.88 1.83
CA GLU A 55 14.08 0.53 1.58
C GLU A 55 14.29 0.04 0.15
N LEU A 56 13.43 -0.85 -0.31
CA LEU A 56 13.55 -1.45 -1.64
C LEU A 56 13.40 -0.40 -2.74
N LEU A 57 12.37 0.42 -2.67
CA LEU A 57 12.03 1.33 -3.76
C LEU A 57 12.81 2.63 -3.75
N SER A 58 13.38 3.02 -2.60
CA SER A 58 14.22 4.21 -2.54
C SER A 58 15.53 4.05 -3.31
N LEU A 59 15.98 2.82 -3.54
CA LEU A 59 17.18 2.53 -4.32
C LEU A 59 16.92 2.58 -5.84
N HIS A 60 15.65 2.54 -6.25
CA HIS A 60 15.26 2.43 -7.65
C HIS A 60 14.12 3.37 -8.00
N TRP A 61 14.13 4.57 -7.42
CA TRP A 61 13.01 5.50 -7.52
C TRP A 61 12.83 6.10 -8.91
N ASP A 62 13.85 6.09 -9.73
CA ASP A 62 13.87 6.75 -11.03
C ASP A 62 13.21 5.93 -12.15
N LYS A 63 12.71 4.75 -11.84
CA LYS A 63 12.13 3.85 -12.84
C LYS A 63 10.83 3.25 -12.31
N GLN A 64 9.96 2.90 -13.26
CA GLN A 64 8.79 2.11 -12.93
C GLN A 64 9.23 0.73 -12.51
N ALA A 65 8.82 0.29 -11.33
CA ALA A 65 9.29 -0.95 -10.75
C ALA A 65 8.23 -2.05 -10.88
N VAL A 66 8.69 -3.29 -11.07
CA VAL A 66 7.87 -4.49 -10.96
C VAL A 66 8.47 -5.33 -9.84
N VAL A 67 7.66 -5.61 -8.81
CA VAL A 67 8.10 -6.36 -7.65
C VAL A 67 7.36 -7.69 -7.61
N PHE A 68 8.11 -8.79 -7.73
CA PHE A 68 7.55 -10.14 -7.64
C PHE A 68 7.63 -10.61 -6.19
N LEU A 69 6.48 -10.96 -5.61
CA LEU A 69 6.39 -11.40 -4.22
C LEU A 69 6.21 -12.92 -4.19
N LYS A 70 7.30 -13.64 -3.95
CA LYS A 70 7.29 -15.08 -3.85
C LYS A 70 6.61 -15.51 -2.56
N ASP A 71 5.85 -16.59 -2.65
CA ASP A 71 5.17 -17.20 -1.50
C ASP A 71 4.15 -16.28 -0.82
N VAL A 72 3.62 -15.32 -1.58
CA VAL A 72 2.55 -14.43 -1.14
C VAL A 72 1.30 -14.77 -1.95
N LYS A 73 0.18 -14.97 -1.26
CA LYS A 73 -1.10 -15.15 -1.94
C LYS A 73 -1.60 -13.82 -2.47
N PHE A 74 -2.09 -13.83 -3.70
CA PHE A 74 -2.57 -12.59 -4.31
C PHE A 74 -3.72 -11.97 -3.51
N ASP A 75 -4.61 -12.78 -2.95
CA ASP A 75 -5.71 -12.27 -2.12
C ASP A 75 -5.20 -11.53 -0.89
N HIS A 76 -4.11 -12.02 -0.29
CA HIS A 76 -3.48 -11.33 0.84
C HIS A 76 -2.82 -10.04 0.40
N LEU A 77 -2.18 -10.05 -0.76
CA LEU A 77 -1.58 -8.83 -1.32
C LEU A 77 -2.65 -7.78 -1.59
N GLN A 78 -3.76 -8.18 -2.20
CA GLN A 78 -4.88 -7.28 -2.46
C GLN A 78 -5.43 -6.68 -1.16
N ALA A 79 -5.59 -7.51 -0.14
CA ALA A 79 -6.08 -7.06 1.17
C ALA A 79 -5.09 -6.09 1.83
N LEU A 80 -3.78 -6.32 1.70
CA LEU A 80 -2.78 -5.40 2.24
C LEU A 80 -2.80 -4.06 1.50
N VAL A 81 -2.99 -4.07 0.19
CA VAL A 81 -3.13 -2.84 -0.58
C VAL A 81 -4.37 -2.06 -0.10
N ASP A 82 -5.50 -2.74 0.08
CA ASP A 82 -6.70 -2.10 0.61
C ASP A 82 -6.44 -1.50 1.99
N TYR A 83 -5.73 -2.21 2.86
CA TYR A 83 -5.37 -1.72 4.19
C TYR A 83 -4.50 -0.46 4.10
N MET A 84 -3.51 -0.47 3.22
CA MET A 84 -2.60 0.67 3.08
C MET A 84 -3.33 1.92 2.55
N TYR A 85 -4.31 1.74 1.68
CA TYR A 85 -5.02 2.87 1.09
C TYR A 85 -6.18 3.37 1.93
N ARG A 86 -6.82 2.50 2.72
CA ARG A 86 -8.05 2.83 3.47
C ARG A 86 -7.87 2.81 4.98
N GLY A 87 -6.79 2.20 5.47
CA GLY A 87 -6.52 2.11 6.90
C GLY A 87 -7.23 0.97 7.60
N GLU A 88 -8.04 0.18 6.89
CA GLU A 88 -8.72 -0.97 7.45
C GLU A 88 -9.02 -1.99 6.37
N VAL A 89 -9.15 -3.25 6.77
CA VAL A 89 -9.54 -4.34 5.87
C VAL A 89 -10.15 -5.46 6.70
N ASN A 90 -11.10 -6.18 6.11
CA ASN A 90 -11.67 -7.35 6.75
C ASN A 90 -10.98 -8.61 6.26
N VAL A 91 -10.57 -9.46 7.19
CA VAL A 91 -9.91 -10.72 6.89
C VAL A 91 -10.64 -11.83 7.66
N SER A 92 -10.96 -12.92 6.98
CA SER A 92 -11.62 -14.04 7.63
C SER A 92 -10.69 -14.70 8.66
N GLN A 93 -11.29 -15.32 9.69
CA GLN A 93 -10.51 -15.89 10.77
C GLN A 93 -9.55 -16.99 10.30
N ASP A 94 -9.96 -17.82 9.35
CA ASP A 94 -9.13 -18.90 8.82
C ASP A 94 -7.96 -18.38 7.97
N GLN A 95 -7.99 -17.14 7.50
CA GLN A 95 -6.91 -16.53 6.74
C GLN A 95 -6.06 -15.56 7.57
N LEU A 96 -6.48 -15.23 8.79
CA LEU A 96 -5.87 -14.17 9.56
C LEU A 96 -4.39 -14.41 9.85
N ALA A 97 -4.03 -15.61 10.29
CA ALA A 97 -2.65 -15.93 10.64
C ALA A 97 -1.72 -15.80 9.43
N ALA A 98 -2.12 -16.33 8.27
CA ALA A 98 -1.33 -16.24 7.04
C ALA A 98 -1.24 -14.80 6.55
N PHE A 99 -2.34 -14.05 6.64
CA PHE A 99 -2.35 -12.64 6.28
C PHE A 99 -1.37 -11.83 7.15
N LEU A 100 -1.40 -12.03 8.46
CA LEU A 100 -0.51 -11.33 9.38
C LEU A 100 0.96 -11.70 9.16
N ASN A 101 1.24 -12.96 8.81
CA ASN A 101 2.60 -13.36 8.46
C ASN A 101 3.11 -12.61 7.23
N THR A 102 2.25 -12.45 6.22
CA THR A 102 2.61 -11.68 5.02
C THR A 102 2.83 -10.20 5.37
N ALA A 103 1.96 -9.63 6.19
CA ALA A 103 2.08 -8.25 6.63
C ALA A 103 3.39 -8.02 7.39
N GLU A 104 3.78 -8.98 8.24
CA GLU A 104 5.04 -8.90 8.97
C GLU A 104 6.24 -9.00 8.04
N ALA A 105 6.21 -9.92 7.07
CA ALA A 105 7.29 -10.07 6.10
C ALA A 105 7.48 -8.78 5.28
N LEU A 106 6.41 -8.10 4.96
CA LEU A 106 6.44 -6.85 4.19
C LEU A 106 6.51 -5.62 5.08
N LYS A 107 6.64 -5.79 6.38
CA LYS A 107 6.80 -4.70 7.36
C LYS A 107 5.75 -3.61 7.21
N ILE A 108 4.49 -4.03 7.16
CA ILE A 108 3.37 -3.11 7.03
C ILE A 108 3.10 -2.43 8.37
N LYS A 109 3.15 -1.09 8.38
CA LYS A 109 2.90 -0.32 9.60
C LYS A 109 1.48 -0.57 10.11
N GLY A 110 1.33 -0.63 11.42
CA GLY A 110 0.06 -0.92 12.06
C GLY A 110 -0.24 -2.40 12.21
N LEU A 111 0.43 -3.28 11.47
CA LEU A 111 0.26 -4.73 11.55
C LEU A 111 1.54 -5.46 11.94
N ALA A 112 2.69 -4.90 11.59
CA ALA A 112 3.99 -5.57 11.76
C ALA A 112 4.85 -4.96 12.86
N ASP A 113 4.40 -3.94 13.49
CA ASP A 113 5.08 -3.30 14.60
C ASP A 113 4.40 -3.66 15.93
#